data_c0c52aec870e0f14bfc3819ea6f74fc3
#
_entry.id   c0c52aec870e0f14bfc3819ea6f74fc3
#
_cell.length_a   1.000
_cell.length_b   1.000
_cell.length_c   1.000
_cell.angle_alpha   90.00
_cell.angle_beta   90.00
_cell.angle_gamma   90.00
#
_symmetry.space_group_name_H-M   'P 1'
#
loop_
_entity.id
_entity.type
_entity.pdbx_description
1 polymer ?
#
loop_
_entity_poly.entity_id
_entity_poly.type
_entity_poly.pdbx_seq_one_letter_code
_entity_poly.pdbx_strand_id
1 'polypeptide(L)'
;MPVTQSADSRTSTTTLPTDAELVLKVIPMPADCNANGDIFGGWVMAQVDLAGAVLPARYVQGRIATVAVNEFVFKQPVKVGDILSFFSRIARIGNTSITVTVEVFAERIRQQGSYLKVTQANITYVAIDDNGQPKTIERKASDA
;
A
#
# COMPACT_ATOMS: atom_id res chain seq x y z
N MET A 1 -16.09 -17.80 -25.64
CA MET A 1 -16.14 -17.42 -25.10
C MET A 1 -16.40 -16.83 -24.39
N PRO A 2 -16.64 -16.71 -24.32
CA PRO A 2 -16.88 -16.04 -23.59
C PRO A 2 -16.77 -15.53 -22.73
N VAL A 3 -16.71 -15.50 -22.54
CA VAL A 3 -16.62 -15.11 -21.84
C VAL A 3 -16.17 -14.41 -21.36
N THR A 4 -15.93 -14.54 -21.59
CA THR A 4 -15.40 -13.90 -21.14
C THR A 4 -15.37 -12.85 -20.97
N GLN A 5 -15.50 -12.57 -21.26
CA GLN A 5 -15.53 -11.61 -21.13
C GLN A 5 -15.97 -10.89 -20.36
N SER A 6 -16.19 -10.80 -20.61
CA SER A 6 -16.98 -9.98 -19.74
C SER A 6 -16.32 -9.74 -18.44
N ALA A 7 -15.73 -10.68 -17.96
CA ALA A 7 -14.96 -10.53 -16.76
C ALA A 7 -13.93 -9.43 -16.89
N ASP A 8 -13.48 -9.24 -18.07
CA ASP A 8 -12.44 -8.29 -18.34
C ASP A 8 -12.79 -6.90 -17.96
N SER A 9 -13.92 -6.46 -18.42
CA SER A 9 -14.28 -5.08 -18.18
C SER A 9 -14.47 -4.82 -16.70
N ARG A 10 -14.97 -5.79 -15.99
CA ARG A 10 -15.21 -5.62 -14.57
C ARG A 10 -13.94 -5.48 -13.79
N THR A 11 -12.91 -6.21 -14.14
CA THR A 11 -11.66 -6.17 -13.41
C THR A 11 -10.85 -4.93 -13.72
N SER A 12 -11.17 -4.23 -14.81
CA SER A 12 -10.34 -3.13 -15.27
C SER A 12 -10.85 -1.76 -14.86
N THR A 13 -11.97 -1.67 -14.15
CA THR A 13 -12.60 -0.38 -13.90
C THR A 13 -12.76 -0.04 -12.44
N THR A 14 -11.77 -0.37 -11.63
CA THR A 14 -11.79 0.00 -10.23
C THR A 14 -11.54 1.50 -10.10
N THR A 15 -12.36 2.14 -9.26
CA THR A 15 -12.19 3.56 -8.98
C THR A 15 -11.10 3.77 -7.94
N LEU A 16 -10.22 4.72 -8.19
CA LEU A 16 -9.18 5.07 -7.23
C LEU A 16 -9.78 5.79 -6.02
N PRO A 17 -9.20 5.61 -4.83
CA PRO A 17 -9.72 6.27 -3.64
C PRO A 17 -9.52 7.79 -3.72
N THR A 18 -10.48 8.52 -3.15
CA THR A 18 -10.42 9.99 -3.08
C THR A 18 -10.09 10.47 -1.68
N ASP A 19 -10.14 9.57 -0.69
CA ASP A 19 -9.88 9.88 0.72
C ASP A 19 -8.50 9.44 1.18
N ALA A 20 -7.61 9.17 0.24
CA ALA A 20 -6.28 8.69 0.52
C ALA A 20 -5.27 9.42 -0.36
N GLU A 21 -4.04 9.45 0.07
CA GLU A 21 -2.97 10.12 -0.65
C GLU A 21 -2.18 9.10 -1.48
N LEU A 22 -1.86 9.46 -2.71
CA LEU A 22 -0.92 8.68 -3.52
C LEU A 22 0.48 8.92 -2.96
N VAL A 23 1.06 7.91 -2.33
CA VAL A 23 2.33 8.06 -1.62
C VAL A 23 3.50 7.38 -2.32
N LEU A 24 3.22 6.46 -3.24
CA LEU A 24 4.26 5.74 -3.96
C LEU A 24 3.73 5.27 -5.29
N LYS A 25 4.54 5.41 -6.33
CA LYS A 25 4.22 4.86 -7.65
C LYS A 25 5.49 4.19 -8.17
N VAL A 26 5.39 2.93 -8.57
CA VAL A 26 6.57 2.16 -8.93
C VAL A 26 6.23 1.14 -10.01
N ILE A 27 7.22 0.83 -10.84
CA ILE A 27 7.10 -0.17 -11.90
C ILE A 27 8.03 -1.33 -11.55
N PRO A 28 7.49 -2.53 -11.29
CA PRO A 28 8.33 -3.69 -11.05
C PRO A 28 9.05 -4.13 -12.31
N MET A 29 10.19 -4.73 -12.13
CA MET A 29 11.06 -5.12 -13.22
C MET A 29 11.10 -6.65 -13.37
N PRO A 30 11.60 -7.17 -14.50
CA PRO A 30 11.71 -8.64 -14.68
C PRO A 30 12.45 -9.34 -13.55
N ALA A 31 13.45 -8.68 -12.94
CA ALA A 31 14.21 -9.27 -11.83
C ALA A 31 13.34 -9.51 -10.59
N ASP A 32 12.16 -8.91 -10.53
CA ASP A 32 11.25 -9.02 -9.38
C ASP A 32 10.23 -10.14 -9.56
N CYS A 33 10.33 -10.90 -10.65
CA CYS A 33 9.41 -11.99 -10.96
C CYS A 33 9.77 -13.28 -10.27
N ASN A 34 8.73 -14.05 -9.96
CA ASN A 34 8.89 -15.43 -9.53
C ASN A 34 8.90 -16.35 -10.77
N ALA A 35 8.98 -17.66 -10.52
CA ALA A 35 9.03 -18.65 -11.60
C ALA A 35 7.76 -18.70 -12.44
N ASN A 36 6.65 -18.20 -11.92
CA ASN A 36 5.37 -18.17 -12.64
C ASN A 36 5.24 -16.97 -13.56
N GLY A 37 6.21 -16.07 -13.56
CA GLY A 37 6.14 -14.85 -14.35
C GLY A 37 5.37 -13.71 -13.67
N ASP A 38 4.99 -13.90 -12.43
CA ASP A 38 4.34 -12.87 -11.62
C ASP A 38 5.36 -12.22 -10.70
N ILE A 39 5.11 -10.99 -10.31
CA ILE A 39 5.97 -10.30 -9.35
C ILE A 39 5.82 -10.98 -7.99
N PHE A 40 6.94 -11.19 -7.30
CA PHE A 40 6.93 -11.76 -5.97
C PHE A 40 6.04 -10.97 -5.04
N GLY A 41 5.17 -11.68 -4.30
CA GLY A 41 4.33 -11.05 -3.29
C GLY A 41 5.16 -10.31 -2.25
N GLY A 42 6.31 -10.87 -1.86
CA GLY A 42 7.21 -10.22 -0.91
C GLY A 42 7.75 -8.88 -1.41
N TRP A 43 8.00 -8.77 -2.72
CA TRP A 43 8.43 -7.50 -3.30
C TRP A 43 7.32 -6.44 -3.14
N VAL A 44 6.06 -6.83 -3.42
CA VAL A 44 4.94 -5.92 -3.26
C VAL A 44 4.76 -5.55 -1.78
N MET A 45 4.91 -6.52 -0.87
CA MET A 45 4.80 -6.27 0.56
C MET A 45 5.84 -5.27 1.04
N ALA A 46 7.07 -5.36 0.52
CA ALA A 46 8.11 -4.40 0.86
C ALA A 46 7.72 -2.98 0.43
N GLN A 47 7.15 -2.85 -0.77
CA GLN A 47 6.70 -1.55 -1.25
C GLN A 47 5.54 -1.01 -0.43
N VAL A 48 4.65 -1.90 0.01
CA VAL A 48 3.52 -1.51 0.87
C VAL A 48 4.03 -0.95 2.20
N ASP A 49 5.07 -1.56 2.77
CA ASP A 49 5.65 -1.05 4.00
C ASP A 49 6.27 0.35 3.79
N LEU A 50 6.99 0.54 2.70
CA LEU A 50 7.53 1.86 2.37
C LEU A 50 6.41 2.90 2.21
N ALA A 51 5.39 2.54 1.46
CA ALA A 51 4.25 3.43 1.21
C ALA A 51 3.53 3.76 2.51
N GLY A 52 3.32 2.75 3.36
CA GLY A 52 2.62 2.94 4.62
C GLY A 52 3.35 3.84 5.60
N ALA A 53 4.66 3.89 5.50
CA ALA A 53 5.48 4.69 6.42
C ALA A 53 5.40 6.19 6.14
N VAL A 54 4.97 6.60 4.96
CA VAL A 54 5.04 8.02 4.55
C VAL A 54 4.22 8.92 5.47
N LEU A 55 2.95 8.58 5.71
CA LEU A 55 2.10 9.42 6.55
C LEU A 55 2.54 9.41 8.03
N PRO A 56 2.83 8.25 8.63
CA PRO A 56 3.36 8.23 9.99
C PRO A 56 4.67 9.01 10.12
N ALA A 57 5.56 8.91 9.15
CA ALA A 57 6.84 9.62 9.20
C ALA A 57 6.66 11.14 9.22
N ARG A 58 5.63 11.62 8.53
CA ARG A 58 5.31 13.04 8.54
C ARG A 58 4.60 13.46 9.83
N TYR A 59 3.77 12.58 10.37
CA TYR A 59 2.98 12.89 11.55
C TYR A 59 3.84 12.88 12.82
N VAL A 60 4.65 11.85 12.98
CA VAL A 60 5.53 11.69 14.12
C VAL A 60 6.83 12.42 13.82
N GLN A 61 7.18 13.37 14.65
CA GLN A 61 8.46 14.04 14.48
C GLN A 61 9.52 13.21 15.20
N GLY A 62 10.07 12.24 14.50
CA GLY A 62 11.02 11.33 15.08
C GLY A 62 11.01 10.01 14.35
N ARG A 63 11.50 8.99 15.02
CA ARG A 63 11.67 7.68 14.44
C ARG A 63 10.42 6.84 14.60
N ILE A 64 10.15 5.99 13.61
CA ILE A 64 9.05 5.02 13.66
C ILE A 64 9.59 3.64 13.31
N ALA A 65 8.88 2.61 13.77
CA ALA A 65 9.21 1.23 13.45
C ALA A 65 7.95 0.48 13.07
N THR A 66 8.03 -0.34 12.04
CA THR A 66 6.94 -1.22 11.64
C THR A 66 6.80 -2.34 12.66
N VAL A 67 5.62 -2.53 13.21
CA VAL A 67 5.41 -3.58 14.21
C VAL A 67 4.38 -4.62 13.79
N ALA A 68 3.50 -4.32 12.85
CA ALA A 68 2.50 -5.30 12.43
C ALA A 68 1.99 -4.98 11.04
N VAL A 69 1.70 -6.03 10.28
CA VAL A 69 1.01 -5.93 9.00
C VAL A 69 -0.15 -6.90 9.06
N ASN A 70 -1.36 -6.41 8.86
CA ASN A 70 -2.56 -7.21 8.97
C ASN A 70 -3.31 -7.30 7.65
N GLU A 71 -3.96 -8.44 7.43
CA GLU A 71 -4.88 -8.66 6.33
C GLU A 71 -4.27 -8.41 4.95
N PHE A 72 -3.09 -8.92 4.74
CA PHE A 72 -2.42 -8.79 3.45
C PHE A 72 -2.96 -9.88 2.52
N VAL A 73 -3.91 -9.53 1.68
CA VAL A 73 -4.54 -10.49 0.75
C VAL A 73 -4.36 -9.97 -0.67
N PHE A 74 -3.75 -10.80 -1.52
CA PHE A 74 -3.62 -10.47 -2.94
C PHE A 74 -4.88 -10.88 -3.67
N LYS A 75 -5.52 -9.92 -4.34
CA LYS A 75 -6.72 -10.15 -5.12
C LYS A 75 -6.39 -10.44 -6.57
N GLN A 76 -5.27 -9.91 -7.05
CA GLN A 76 -4.83 -10.05 -8.43
C GLN A 76 -3.31 -10.19 -8.45
N PRO A 77 -2.75 -10.97 -9.37
CA PRO A 77 -1.30 -11.01 -9.54
C PRO A 77 -0.80 -9.71 -10.15
N VAL A 78 0.43 -9.35 -9.81
CA VAL A 78 1.12 -8.21 -10.39
C VAL A 78 2.03 -8.71 -11.50
N LYS A 79 2.00 -8.04 -12.64
CA LYS A 79 2.75 -8.43 -13.83
C LYS A 79 3.87 -7.45 -14.10
N VAL A 80 4.89 -7.92 -14.82
CA VAL A 80 5.93 -7.03 -15.34
C VAL A 80 5.27 -6.03 -16.27
N GLY A 81 5.64 -4.77 -16.14
CA GLY A 81 5.06 -3.70 -16.94
C GLY A 81 3.87 -3.01 -16.29
N ASP A 82 3.35 -3.56 -15.21
CA ASP A 82 2.30 -2.88 -14.46
C ASP A 82 2.88 -1.62 -13.82
N ILE A 83 2.06 -0.58 -13.75
CA ILE A 83 2.38 0.60 -12.96
C ILE A 83 1.58 0.48 -11.67
N LEU A 84 2.28 0.38 -10.55
CA LEU A 84 1.63 0.23 -9.25
C LEU A 84 1.50 1.58 -8.57
N SER A 85 0.30 1.86 -8.10
CA SER A 85 0.00 3.09 -7.34
C SER A 85 -0.44 2.68 -5.94
N PHE A 86 0.19 3.29 -4.94
CA PHE A 86 -0.04 2.98 -3.54
C PHE A 86 -0.69 4.19 -2.89
N PHE A 87 -1.89 3.99 -2.37
CA PHE A 87 -2.66 5.04 -1.69
C PHE A 87 -2.71 4.73 -0.22
N SER A 88 -2.48 5.73 0.61
CA SER A 88 -2.43 5.54 2.05
C SER A 88 -3.29 6.57 2.76
N ARG A 89 -3.91 6.13 3.84
CA ARG A 89 -4.61 7.03 4.76
C ARG A 89 -4.37 6.54 6.18
N ILE A 90 -4.36 7.49 7.12
CA ILE A 90 -4.25 7.15 8.53
C ILE A 90 -5.61 6.62 8.97
N ALA A 91 -5.62 5.38 9.46
CA ALA A 91 -6.83 4.74 9.94
C ALA A 91 -7.05 5.00 11.43
N ARG A 92 -5.96 5.10 12.20
CA ARG A 92 -6.05 5.25 13.64
C ARG A 92 -4.74 5.80 14.21
N ILE A 93 -4.85 6.71 15.15
CA ILE A 93 -3.72 7.20 15.92
C ILE A 93 -3.94 6.77 17.37
N GLY A 94 -3.04 5.92 17.87
CA GLY A 94 -3.06 5.46 19.25
C GLY A 94 -2.14 6.31 20.12
N ASN A 95 -1.82 5.78 21.28
CA ASN A 95 -0.94 6.49 22.21
C ASN A 95 0.51 6.53 21.71
N THR A 96 1.00 5.39 21.24
CA THR A 96 2.37 5.28 20.72
C THR A 96 2.41 4.77 19.29
N SER A 97 1.26 4.49 18.68
CA SER A 97 1.20 3.85 17.37
C SER A 97 0.29 4.58 16.41
N ILE A 98 0.57 4.40 15.13
CA ILE A 98 -0.30 4.86 14.04
C ILE A 98 -0.56 3.67 13.13
N THR A 99 -1.83 3.44 12.84
CA THR A 99 -2.22 2.41 11.86
C THR A 99 -2.66 3.11 10.59
N VAL A 100 -2.13 2.65 9.47
CA VAL A 100 -2.49 3.17 8.14
C VAL A 100 -3.10 2.05 7.33
N THR A 101 -3.98 2.43 6.41
CA THR A 101 -4.50 1.52 5.38
C THR A 101 -3.79 1.87 4.08
N VAL A 102 -3.21 0.87 3.44
CA VAL A 102 -2.58 1.03 2.13
C VAL A 102 -3.34 0.21 1.12
N GLU A 103 -3.76 0.84 0.04
CA GLU A 103 -4.41 0.18 -1.08
C GLU A 103 -3.51 0.26 -2.29
N VAL A 104 -3.36 -0.85 -3.00
CA VAL A 104 -2.46 -0.95 -4.15
C VAL A 104 -3.28 -1.22 -5.40
N PHE A 105 -3.07 -0.40 -6.42
CA PHE A 105 -3.74 -0.53 -7.70
C PHE A 105 -2.71 -0.68 -8.80
N ALA A 106 -3.03 -1.50 -9.80
CA ALA A 106 -2.19 -1.71 -10.97
C ALA A 106 -2.85 -1.11 -12.20
N GLU A 107 -2.04 -0.46 -13.01
CA GLU A 107 -2.43 -0.02 -14.34
C GLU A 107 -1.63 -0.86 -15.33
N ARG A 108 -2.30 -1.65 -16.15
CA ARG A 108 -1.64 -2.56 -17.06
C ARG A 108 -1.21 -1.86 -18.35
N ILE A 109 -0.17 -2.42 -18.95
CA ILE A 109 0.55 -1.74 -20.02
C ILE A 109 -0.31 -1.35 -21.22
N ARG A 110 -1.38 -2.08 -21.47
CA ARG A 110 -2.27 -1.80 -22.59
C ARG A 110 -3.65 -1.32 -22.16
N GLN A 111 -3.78 -0.97 -20.89
CA GLN A 111 -5.06 -0.56 -20.32
C GLN A 111 -4.88 0.71 -19.51
N GLN A 112 -4.21 1.68 -20.11
CA GLN A 112 -3.95 2.95 -19.45
C GLN A 112 -5.25 3.63 -19.05
N GLY A 113 -5.26 4.17 -17.85
CA GLY A 113 -6.46 4.80 -17.31
C GLY A 113 -7.42 3.82 -16.65
N SER A 114 -7.17 2.52 -16.76
CA SER A 114 -7.97 1.50 -16.09
C SER A 114 -7.16 0.90 -14.95
N TYR A 115 -7.77 0.85 -13.77
CA TYR A 115 -7.08 0.44 -12.55
C TYR A 115 -7.68 -0.82 -11.99
N LEU A 116 -6.80 -1.69 -11.50
CA LEU A 116 -7.16 -2.99 -10.96
C LEU A 116 -6.64 -3.05 -9.53
N LYS A 117 -7.52 -3.29 -8.57
CA LYS A 117 -7.09 -3.37 -7.17
C LYS A 117 -6.33 -4.67 -6.95
N VAL A 118 -5.09 -4.56 -6.53
CA VAL A 118 -4.19 -5.70 -6.33
C VAL A 118 -4.27 -6.22 -4.92
N THR A 119 -4.15 -5.34 -3.94
CA THR A 119 -4.16 -5.74 -2.55
C THR A 119 -4.46 -4.54 -1.66
N GLN A 120 -4.67 -4.85 -0.40
CA GLN A 120 -4.88 -3.85 0.64
C GLN A 120 -4.30 -4.42 1.92
N ALA A 121 -3.74 -3.56 2.75
CA ALA A 121 -3.19 -3.98 4.04
C ALA A 121 -3.33 -2.85 5.06
N ASN A 122 -3.40 -3.24 6.32
CA ASN A 122 -3.30 -2.31 7.43
C ASN A 122 -1.96 -2.52 8.10
N ILE A 123 -1.22 -1.45 8.30
CA ILE A 123 0.12 -1.53 8.86
C ILE A 123 0.19 -0.62 10.08
N THR A 124 0.75 -1.14 11.16
CA THR A 124 0.91 -0.38 12.39
C THR A 124 2.38 -0.04 12.59
N TYR A 125 2.62 1.24 12.83
CA TYR A 125 3.93 1.80 13.12
C TYR A 125 3.93 2.35 14.53
N VAL A 126 5.03 2.16 15.25
CA VAL A 126 5.20 2.69 16.60
C VAL A 126 6.24 3.79 16.57
N ALA A 127 5.91 4.92 17.22
CA ALA A 127 6.88 5.97 17.43
C ALA A 127 7.90 5.50 18.46
N ILE A 128 9.17 5.67 18.17
CA ILE A 128 10.24 5.20 19.05
C ILE A 128 11.21 6.35 19.37
N ASP A 129 11.80 6.26 20.55
CA ASP A 129 12.83 7.19 20.96
C ASP A 129 14.21 6.73 20.47
N ASP A 130 15.27 7.44 20.87
CA ASP A 130 16.62 7.13 20.42
C ASP A 130 17.13 5.77 20.91
N ASN A 131 16.49 5.21 21.92
CA ASN A 131 16.82 3.89 22.44
C ASN A 131 15.93 2.80 21.86
N GLY A 132 15.08 3.15 20.91
CA GLY A 132 14.18 2.18 20.29
C GLY A 132 12.95 1.85 21.13
N GLN A 133 12.68 2.60 22.19
CA GLN A 133 11.53 2.37 23.04
C GLN A 133 10.32 3.14 22.57
N PRO A 134 9.09 2.61 22.78
CA PRO A 134 7.88 3.32 22.40
C PRO A 134 7.83 4.71 23.02
N LYS A 135 7.36 5.66 22.22
CA LYS A 135 7.28 7.06 22.59
C LYS A 135 5.87 7.56 22.32
N THR A 136 5.34 8.35 23.25
CA THR A 136 4.00 8.91 23.10
C THR A 136 3.93 9.85 21.90
N ILE A 137 2.88 9.71 21.11
CA ILE A 137 2.65 10.55 19.95
C ILE A 137 1.88 11.79 20.38
N GLU A 138 2.42 12.95 20.01
CA GLU A 138 1.73 14.21 20.20
C GLU A 138 0.69 14.38 19.11
N ARG A 139 -0.59 14.45 19.52
CA ARG A 139 -1.67 14.63 18.55
C ARG A 139 -1.70 16.07 18.07
N LYS A 140 -2.00 16.23 16.79
CA LYS A 140 -2.22 17.56 16.22
C LYS A 140 -3.63 18.01 16.57
N ALA A 141 -3.84 19.31 16.65
CA ALA A 141 -5.10 19.89 17.05
C ALA A 141 -6.25 19.43 16.14
N SER A 142 -5.99 19.22 14.86
CA SER A 142 -6.98 18.79 13.90
C SER A 142 -7.45 17.35 14.11
N ASP A 143 -6.77 16.58 14.94
CA ASP A 143 -7.09 15.18 15.20
C ASP A 143 -7.76 14.97 16.56
N ALA A 144 -8.06 16.03 17.23
CA ALA A 144 -8.65 15.97 18.57
C ALA A 144 -10.11 15.48 18.53
#